data_61849acb0c94fb21083a2743555f6aea
#
_entry.id   61849acb0c94fb21083a2743555f6aea
#
_cell.length_a   1.000
_cell.length_b   1.000
_cell.length_c   1.000
_cell.angle_alpha   90.00
_cell.angle_beta   90.00
_cell.angle_gamma   90.00
#
_symmetry.space_group_name_H-M   'P 1'
#
loop_
_entity.id
_entity.type
_entity.pdbx_description
1 polymer ?
#
loop_
_entity_poly.entity_id
_entity_poly.type
_entity_poly.pdbx_seq_one_letter_code
_entity_poly.pdbx_strand_id
1 'polypeptide(L)'
;MRRLLTKLALLLFSFTAMAENKSEGVVFDKQMFDFGNVMRENKNYTCAFVVENKSDKPLVLLSVKTSCSCLKAKYSRRPLKTGEKSCITMTLEAAKMEPGVFHRVVEGETNAGVYRIVVRGNSVEK
;
A
#
# COMPACT_ATOMS: atom_id res chain seq x y z
N MET A 1 45.41 -45.22 4.49
CA MET A 1 45.01 -44.74 4.52
C MET A 1 44.34 -44.01 4.20
N ARG A 2 44.03 -43.59 4.19
CA ARG A 2 43.40 -42.94 4.01
C ARG A 2 42.62 -42.18 3.91
N ARG A 3 42.32 -41.82 3.90
CA ARG A 3 41.58 -41.17 3.86
C ARG A 3 40.87 -40.46 3.60
N LEU A 4 40.58 -40.25 3.56
CA LEU A 4 39.83 -39.51 3.38
C LEU A 4 39.14 -38.88 3.22
N LEU A 5 39.01 -38.70 3.15
CA LEU A 5 38.33 -38.03 3.04
C LEU A 5 37.53 -37.46 2.86
N THR A 6 37.14 -37.04 2.87
CA THR A 6 36.40 -36.55 2.85
C THR A 6 35.74 -35.85 2.76
N LYS A 7 35.52 -35.46 2.66
CA LYS A 7 34.97 -34.71 2.59
C LYS A 7 34.23 -34.08 2.39
N LEU A 8 33.82 -33.83 2.43
CA LEU A 8 33.16 -33.16 2.38
C LEU A 8 32.36 -32.60 1.94
N ALA A 9 31.89 -32.16 1.90
CA ALA A 9 31.09 -31.77 1.55
C ALA A 9 30.56 -30.70 1.69
N LEU A 10 30.43 -30.29 1.56
CA LEU A 10 30.05 -29.28 1.72
C LEU A 10 29.03 -28.77 1.23
N LEU A 11 28.41 -28.54 1.42
CA LEU A 11 27.47 -28.15 1.17
C LEU A 11 27.09 -27.03 1.08
N LEU A 12 26.77 -26.52 0.69
CA LEU A 12 26.56 -25.49 0.44
C LEU A 12 25.38 -25.20 0.24
N PHE A 13 24.86 -24.71 0.62
CA PHE A 13 23.78 -24.39 0.49
C PHE A 13 23.50 -23.16 0.23
N SER A 14 23.15 -22.77 -0.64
CA SER A 14 22.95 -21.61 -0.93
C SER A 14 21.70 -21.23 -0.67
N PHE A 15 21.44 -20.46 0.00
CA PHE A 15 20.36 -20.04 0.31
C PHE A 15 20.04 -18.87 -0.33
N THR A 16 19.30 -18.71 -1.11
CA THR A 16 19.04 -17.56 -1.75
C THR A 16 17.99 -16.88 -1.19
N ALA A 17 18.14 -15.88 -0.76
CA ALA A 17 17.16 -15.14 -0.25
C ALA A 17 16.38 -14.62 -1.23
N MET A 18 15.28 -14.63 -1.17
CA MET A 18 14.54 -14.12 -2.10
C MET A 18 14.24 -12.86 -1.95
N ALA A 19 14.35 -12.16 -2.63
CA ALA A 19 14.15 -10.90 -2.55
C ALA A 19 12.85 -10.54 -2.71
N GLU A 20 12.28 -10.01 -1.96
CA GLU A 20 11.08 -9.59 -2.13
C GLU A 20 11.08 -8.43 -2.73
N ASN A 21 10.60 -8.12 -3.49
CA ASN A 21 10.66 -6.97 -4.15
C ASN A 21 10.05 -5.93 -3.60
N LYS A 22 9.76 -5.80 -2.57
CA LYS A 22 9.24 -4.76 -2.11
C LYS A 22 10.10 -3.72 -1.98
N SER A 23 9.83 -2.66 -2.14
CA SER A 23 10.68 -1.65 -2.00
C SER A 23 11.00 -1.53 -0.69
N GLU A 24 12.13 -1.63 -0.35
CA GLU A 24 12.41 -1.54 0.89
C GLU A 24 12.28 -0.29 1.50
N GLY A 25 11.92 -0.11 2.64
CA GLY A 25 11.89 1.11 3.38
C GLY A 25 10.58 1.85 3.37
N VAL A 26 9.60 1.41 2.66
CA VAL A 26 8.32 2.10 2.66
C VAL A 26 7.29 1.14 3.22
N VAL A 27 6.66 1.52 4.30
CA VAL A 27 5.76 0.64 5.00
C VAL A 27 4.42 1.30 5.16
N PHE A 28 3.36 0.59 4.86
CA PHE A 28 2.00 1.08 5.08
C PHE A 28 1.40 0.31 6.24
N ASP A 29 0.60 0.99 7.05
CA ASP A 29 -0.02 0.31 8.18
C ASP A 29 -1.01 -0.73 7.69
N LYS A 30 -1.56 -0.53 6.51
CA LYS A 30 -2.45 -1.50 5.90
C LYS A 30 -2.49 -1.19 4.44
N GLN A 31 -2.83 -2.15 3.64
CA GLN A 31 -2.92 -1.91 2.21
C GLN A 31 -4.31 -2.18 1.70
N MET A 32 -5.26 -2.41 2.57
CA MET A 32 -6.63 -2.59 2.16
C MET A 32 -7.52 -2.05 3.24
N PHE A 33 -8.60 -1.42 2.84
CA PHE A 33 -9.61 -0.94 3.77
C PHE A 33 -10.98 -1.32 3.26
N ASP A 34 -11.81 -1.89 4.12
CA ASP A 34 -13.14 -2.30 3.75
C ASP A 34 -14.10 -1.35 4.42
N PHE A 35 -14.81 -0.57 3.62
CA PHE A 35 -15.77 0.38 4.16
C PHE A 35 -17.05 -0.33 4.65
N GLY A 36 -17.23 -1.59 4.29
CA GLY A 36 -18.46 -2.26 4.62
C GLY A 36 -19.61 -1.74 3.78
N ASN A 37 -20.77 -1.68 4.36
CA ASN A 37 -21.91 -1.17 3.63
C ASN A 37 -21.89 0.34 3.60
N VAL A 38 -22.03 0.90 2.42
CA VAL A 38 -21.92 2.31 2.22
C VAL A 38 -23.26 2.79 1.67
N MET A 39 -23.88 3.72 2.36
CA MET A 39 -25.16 4.22 1.94
C MET A 39 -24.99 5.31 0.91
N ARG A 40 -25.76 5.27 -0.12
CA ARG A 40 -25.58 6.21 -1.22
C ARG A 40 -26.21 7.55 -1.02
N GLU A 41 -26.68 7.85 0.17
CA GLU A 41 -27.31 9.06 0.37
C GLU A 41 -26.43 10.16 0.60
N ASN A 42 -25.76 10.73 -0.26
CA ASN A 42 -24.95 11.91 -0.09
C ASN A 42 -24.02 11.91 1.07
N LYS A 43 -23.56 10.75 1.47
CA LYS A 43 -22.63 10.72 2.52
C LYS A 43 -21.24 10.48 2.01
N ASN A 44 -20.28 11.02 2.69
CA ASN A 44 -18.89 10.77 2.37
C ASN A 44 -18.31 9.91 3.46
N TYR A 45 -17.54 8.94 3.04
CA TYR A 45 -16.92 8.04 3.98
C TYR A 45 -15.41 8.23 3.84
N THR A 46 -14.69 8.24 4.92
CA THR A 46 -13.26 8.47 4.85
C THR A 46 -12.51 7.37 5.52
N CYS A 47 -11.28 7.16 5.07
CA CYS A 47 -10.36 6.29 5.77
C CYS A 47 -8.98 6.86 5.56
N ALA A 48 -8.03 6.38 6.31
CA ALA A 48 -6.68 6.89 6.22
C ALA A 48 -5.71 5.73 6.19
N PHE A 49 -4.67 5.89 5.39
CA PHE A 49 -3.59 4.93 5.36
C PHE A 49 -2.36 5.67 5.84
N VAL A 50 -1.58 5.05 6.68
CA VAL A 50 -0.38 5.67 7.20
C VAL A 50 0.81 5.08 6.47
N VAL A 51 1.65 5.94 5.95
CA VAL A 51 2.86 5.51 5.27
C VAL A 51 4.04 5.96 6.12
N GLU A 52 4.99 5.09 6.28
CA GLU A 52 6.16 5.38 7.09
C GLU A 52 7.41 5.19 6.27
N ASN A 53 8.36 6.09 6.39
CA ASN A 53 9.61 5.98 5.69
C ASN A 53 10.63 5.31 6.59
N LYS A 54 10.94 4.06 6.30
CA LYS A 54 11.96 3.36 7.05
C LYS A 54 13.25 3.23 6.28
N SER A 55 13.37 3.92 5.17
CA SER A 55 14.60 3.87 4.40
C SER A 55 15.54 4.93 4.90
N ASP A 56 16.74 4.99 4.35
CA ASP A 56 17.69 6.00 4.76
C ASP A 56 17.67 7.17 3.81
N LYS A 57 16.69 7.31 2.97
CA LYS A 57 16.58 8.43 2.08
C LYS A 57 15.23 9.08 2.24
N PRO A 58 15.08 10.35 1.90
CA PRO A 58 13.78 10.99 2.04
C PRO A 58 12.77 10.37 1.10
N LEU A 59 11.55 10.26 1.55
CA LEU A 59 10.47 9.68 0.77
C LEU A 59 9.48 10.79 0.41
N VAL A 60 9.12 10.89 -0.86
CA VAL A 60 8.18 11.88 -1.30
C VAL A 60 7.04 11.20 -2.01
N LEU A 61 5.81 11.54 -1.62
CA LEU A 61 4.64 11.07 -2.35
C LEU A 61 4.43 12.01 -3.51
N LEU A 62 4.58 11.49 -4.71
CA LEU A 62 4.46 12.32 -5.90
C LEU A 62 3.05 12.42 -6.39
N SER A 63 2.28 11.35 -6.31
CA SER A 63 0.88 11.41 -6.68
C SER A 63 0.15 10.24 -6.07
N VAL A 64 -1.15 10.38 -5.93
CA VAL A 64 -2.01 9.29 -5.51
C VAL A 64 -3.16 9.31 -6.48
N LYS A 65 -3.30 8.24 -7.26
CA LYS A 65 -4.27 8.20 -8.31
C LYS A 65 -5.28 7.12 -8.11
N THR A 66 -6.51 7.39 -8.44
CA THR A 66 -7.55 6.39 -8.40
C THR A 66 -8.20 6.32 -9.74
N SER A 67 -8.80 5.20 -10.04
CA SER A 67 -9.50 5.07 -11.30
C SER A 67 -10.97 5.46 -11.17
N CYS A 68 -11.40 5.86 -10.00
CA CYS A 68 -12.79 6.17 -9.77
C CYS A 68 -12.95 7.61 -9.37
N SER A 69 -13.85 8.35 -10.01
CA SER A 69 -14.10 9.71 -9.59
C SER A 69 -14.81 9.76 -8.24
N CYS A 70 -15.24 8.60 -7.74
CA CYS A 70 -15.88 8.54 -6.44
C CYS A 70 -14.90 8.59 -5.29
N LEU A 71 -13.61 8.48 -5.57
CA LEU A 71 -12.61 8.52 -4.53
C LEU A 71 -11.70 9.71 -4.70
N LYS A 72 -11.42 10.39 -3.62
CA LYS A 72 -10.50 11.50 -3.62
C LYS A 72 -9.43 11.26 -2.59
N ALA A 73 -8.21 11.61 -2.90
CA ALA A 73 -7.08 11.40 -2.00
C ALA A 73 -6.54 12.73 -1.54
N LYS A 74 -6.17 12.82 -0.28
CA LYS A 74 -5.55 13.98 0.26
C LYS A 74 -4.27 13.54 0.92
N TYR A 75 -3.17 14.15 0.58
CA TYR A 75 -1.88 13.72 1.09
C TYR A 75 -0.90 14.87 0.99
N SER A 76 0.22 14.75 1.69
CA SER A 76 1.23 15.78 1.69
C SER A 76 2.36 15.37 0.77
N ARG A 77 2.93 16.32 0.05
CA ARG A 77 4.07 16.06 -0.76
C ARG A 77 5.35 16.44 -0.07
N ARG A 78 5.27 16.75 1.20
CA ARG A 78 6.46 17.12 1.91
C ARG A 78 7.34 15.91 2.10
N PRO A 79 8.64 16.01 1.93
CA PRO A 79 9.50 14.85 2.09
C PRO A 79 9.43 14.32 3.51
N LEU A 80 9.43 13.01 3.63
CA LEU A 80 9.45 12.36 4.92
C LEU A 80 10.86 11.90 5.18
N LYS A 81 11.38 12.27 6.34
CA LYS A 81 12.68 11.80 6.73
C LYS A 81 12.58 10.40 7.27
N THR A 82 13.69 9.75 7.41
CA THR A 82 13.70 8.42 7.98
C THR A 82 12.94 8.41 9.30
N GLY A 83 12.03 7.50 9.41
CA GLY A 83 11.23 7.33 10.63
C GLY A 83 9.98 8.17 10.68
N GLU A 84 9.79 9.07 9.73
CA GLU A 84 8.59 9.89 9.77
C GLU A 84 7.43 9.22 9.10
N LYS A 85 6.23 9.59 9.49
CA LYS A 85 5.01 9.03 8.97
C LYS A 85 4.15 10.11 8.39
N SER A 86 3.30 9.73 7.47
CA SER A 86 2.32 10.65 6.90
C SER A 86 1.05 9.86 6.62
N CYS A 87 -0.05 10.58 6.44
CA CYS A 87 -1.32 9.94 6.17
C CYS A 87 -1.77 10.23 4.77
N ILE A 88 -2.39 9.25 4.15
CA ILE A 88 -3.11 9.45 2.91
C ILE A 88 -4.57 9.27 3.29
N THR A 89 -5.35 10.33 3.18
CA THR A 89 -6.75 10.27 3.54
C THR A 89 -7.56 10.07 2.28
N MET A 90 -8.40 9.05 2.28
CA MET A 90 -9.23 8.75 1.13
C MET A 90 -10.66 9.08 1.49
N THR A 91 -11.34 9.79 0.61
CA THR A 91 -12.73 10.12 0.80
C THR A 91 -13.52 9.47 -0.31
N LEU A 92 -14.51 8.68 0.09
CA LEU A 92 -15.38 8.01 -0.85
C LEU A 92 -16.67 8.81 -0.91
N GLU A 93 -17.02 9.28 -2.10
CA GLU A 93 -18.28 10.01 -2.28
C GLU A 93 -19.32 9.00 -2.67
N ALA A 94 -20.08 8.57 -1.70
CA ALA A 94 -21.00 7.46 -1.90
C ALA A 94 -22.06 7.75 -2.94
N ALA A 95 -22.43 9.00 -3.08
CA ALA A 95 -23.46 9.33 -4.06
C ALA A 95 -23.03 9.05 -5.49
N LYS A 96 -21.72 8.96 -5.72
CA LYS A 96 -21.23 8.69 -7.05
C LYS A 96 -21.01 7.22 -7.33
N MET A 97 -21.34 6.34 -6.37
CA MET A 97 -21.13 4.94 -6.56
C MET A 97 -22.33 4.30 -7.17
N GLU A 98 -22.11 3.20 -7.87
CA GLU A 98 -23.23 2.41 -8.32
C GLU A 98 -23.50 1.37 -7.29
N PRO A 99 -24.72 0.86 -7.20
CA PRO A 99 -25.03 -0.14 -6.18
C PRO A 99 -24.22 -1.39 -6.38
N GLY A 100 -23.89 -2.03 -5.32
CA GLY A 100 -23.22 -3.33 -5.37
C GLY A 100 -21.84 -3.30 -4.75
N VAL A 101 -21.21 -4.43 -4.82
CA VAL A 101 -19.87 -4.57 -4.25
C VAL A 101 -18.90 -3.82 -5.12
N PHE A 102 -17.98 -3.12 -4.51
CA PHE A 102 -16.98 -2.40 -5.26
C PHE A 102 -15.59 -2.70 -4.72
N HIS A 103 -14.62 -2.50 -5.59
CA HIS A 103 -13.23 -2.76 -5.26
C HIS A 103 -12.44 -1.79 -6.11
N ARG A 104 -11.70 -0.92 -5.49
CA ARG A 104 -10.97 0.09 -6.22
C ARG A 104 -9.52 0.10 -5.81
N VAL A 105 -8.65 0.21 -6.78
CA VAL A 105 -7.23 0.23 -6.55
C VAL A 105 -6.76 1.67 -6.61
N VAL A 106 -5.90 2.03 -5.68
CA VAL A 106 -5.34 3.35 -5.60
C VAL A 106 -3.84 3.18 -5.75
N GLU A 107 -3.24 3.96 -6.65
CA GLU A 107 -1.82 3.86 -6.86
C GLU A 107 -1.12 5.06 -6.30
N GLY A 108 -0.18 4.84 -5.41
CA GLY A 108 0.63 5.91 -4.88
C GLY A 108 1.98 5.88 -5.52
N GLU A 109 2.36 6.99 -6.16
CA GLU A 109 3.63 7.05 -6.80
C GLU A 109 4.58 7.80 -5.92
N THR A 110 5.73 7.24 -5.66
CA THR A 110 6.71 7.88 -4.80
C THR A 110 8.04 7.89 -5.50
N ASN A 111 8.99 8.59 -4.94
CA ASN A 111 10.33 8.57 -5.49
C ASN A 111 11.03 7.24 -5.25
N ALA A 112 10.39 6.32 -4.53
CA ALA A 112 10.95 5.01 -4.30
C ALA A 112 10.18 3.91 -5.01
N GLY A 113 9.17 4.26 -5.78
CA GLY A 113 8.41 3.26 -6.53
C GLY A 113 6.93 3.49 -6.41
N VAL A 114 6.17 2.58 -6.95
CA VAL A 114 4.72 2.69 -7.00
C VAL A 114 4.14 1.66 -6.05
N TYR A 115 3.19 2.08 -5.24
CA TYR A 115 2.55 1.21 -4.30
C TYR A 115 1.07 1.19 -4.52
N ARG A 116 0.42 0.08 -4.25
CA ARG A 116 -1.00 -0.02 -4.43
C ARG A 116 -1.70 -0.28 -3.14
N ILE A 117 -2.79 0.41 -2.94
CA ILE A 117 -3.67 0.14 -1.82
C ILE A 117 -5.05 -0.06 -2.40
N VAL A 118 -5.91 -0.71 -1.66
CA VAL A 118 -7.21 -1.10 -2.15
C VAL A 118 -8.27 -0.67 -1.17
N VAL A 119 -9.37 -0.12 -1.68
CA VAL A 119 -10.53 0.11 -0.86
C VAL A 119 -11.66 -0.69 -1.45
N ARG A 120 -12.52 -1.21 -0.61
CA ARG A 120 -13.64 -1.99 -1.09
C ARG A 120 -14.82 -1.80 -0.17
N GLY A 121 -15.96 -2.28 -0.56
CA GLY A 121 -17.15 -2.20 0.23
C GLY A 121 -18.35 -2.59 -0.59
N ASN A 122 -19.52 -2.31 -0.07
CA ASN A 122 -20.76 -2.63 -0.74
C ASN A 122 -21.64 -1.40 -0.71
N SER A 123 -21.94 -0.84 -1.88
CA SER A 123 -22.75 0.34 -1.97
C SER A 123 -24.21 -0.06 -1.99
N VAL A 124 -24.98 0.44 -1.03
CA VAL A 124 -26.36 0.06 -0.94
C VAL A 124 -27.23 1.27 -1.13
N GLU A 125 -28.44 1.02 -1.64
CA GLU A 125 -29.26 2.11 -1.88
C GLU A 125 -29.99 2.36 -0.72
N LYS A 126 -30.11 3.22 -0.20
CA LYS A 126 -30.76 3.59 0.88
C LYS A 126 -31.44 3.03 1.50
#